data_635a3be26572a334533e63ad64874a94
#
_entry.id   635a3be26572a334533e63ad64874a94
#
_cell.length_a   1.000
_cell.length_b   1.000
_cell.length_c   1.000
_cell.angle_alpha   90.00
_cell.angle_beta   90.00
_cell.angle_gamma   90.00
#
_symmetry.space_group_name_H-M   'P 1'
#
loop_
_entity.id
_entity.type
_entity.pdbx_description
1 polymer ?
#
loop_
_entity_poly.entity_id
_entity_poly.type
_entity_poly.pdbx_seq_one_letter_code
_entity_poly.pdbx_strand_id
1 'polypeptide(L)'
;MSTVPDTGDDPEVTLQKKNRAEALRRALPRLSPQHREVIDLAYYHGKSVKEIAEIVSISEATVKTRTFYARRKLAELVEIDVVGAP
;
A
#
# COMPACT_ATOMS: atom_id res chain seq x y z
N MET A 1 9.38 30.47 -0.95
CA MET A 1 9.06 30.10 -0.85
C MET A 1 8.72 29.38 -0.70
N SER A 2 8.51 29.13 -0.74
CA SER A 2 8.16 28.53 -0.56
C SER A 2 7.77 27.87 -0.34
N THR A 3 7.70 27.65 -0.30
CA THR A 3 7.48 27.02 -0.10
C THR A 3 6.89 26.35 0.28
N VAL A 4 6.65 26.13 0.42
CA VAL A 4 6.17 25.53 0.80
C VAL A 4 5.52 24.94 1.04
N PRO A 5 5.31 24.68 1.14
CA PRO A 5 4.70 24.01 1.33
C PRO A 5 3.87 23.53 1.63
N ASP A 6 3.70 23.71 1.88
CA ASP A 6 2.98 23.20 2.31
C ASP A 6 2.03 22.74 1.79
N THR A 7 2.23 22.44 1.58
CA THR A 7 1.67 21.66 1.08
C THR A 7 0.32 21.24 1.21
N GLY A 8 -0.18 20.92 2.14
CA GLY A 8 -1.52 20.57 2.27
C GLY A 8 -2.48 21.66 1.89
N ASP A 9 -1.91 22.69 1.41
CA ASP A 9 -2.72 23.87 1.08
C ASP A 9 -3.38 23.77 -0.27
N ASP A 10 -2.96 22.83 -1.10
CA ASP A 10 -3.60 22.64 -2.39
C ASP A 10 -4.79 21.69 -2.21
N PRO A 11 -6.01 22.19 -2.34
CA PRO A 11 -7.20 21.35 -2.12
C PRO A 11 -7.27 20.15 -3.06
N GLU A 12 -6.80 20.33 -4.29
CA GLU A 12 -6.84 19.24 -5.25
C GLU A 12 -5.89 18.13 -4.87
N VAL A 13 -4.67 18.47 -4.47
CA VAL A 13 -3.70 17.48 -4.04
C VAL A 13 -4.18 16.78 -2.76
N THR A 14 -4.73 17.54 -1.84
CA THR A 14 -5.25 16.96 -0.61
C THR A 14 -6.37 15.98 -0.89
N LEU A 15 -7.26 16.33 -1.80
CA LEU A 15 -8.38 15.47 -2.16
C LEU A 15 -7.88 14.19 -2.83
N GLN A 16 -6.89 14.30 -3.70
CA GLN A 16 -6.33 13.11 -4.35
C GLN A 16 -5.70 12.17 -3.34
N LYS A 17 -4.97 12.72 -2.37
CA LYS A 17 -4.36 11.88 -1.33
C LYS A 17 -5.42 11.19 -0.49
N LYS A 18 -6.48 11.91 -0.15
CA LYS A 18 -7.56 11.33 0.64
C LYS A 18 -8.25 10.22 -0.14
N ASN A 19 -8.52 10.45 -1.43
CA ASN A 19 -9.15 9.44 -2.27
C ASN A 19 -8.31 8.20 -2.38
N ARG A 20 -6.99 8.36 -2.50
CA ARG A 20 -6.08 7.23 -2.57
C ARG A 20 -6.06 6.44 -1.26
N ALA A 21 -6.06 7.13 -0.14
CA ALA A 21 -6.08 6.47 1.16
C ALA A 21 -7.35 5.65 1.33
N GLU A 22 -8.48 6.19 0.91
CA GLU A 22 -9.72 5.46 0.99
C GLU A 22 -9.76 4.28 0.03
N ALA A 23 -9.24 4.47 -1.18
CA ALA A 23 -9.16 3.39 -2.15
C ALA A 23 -8.26 2.27 -1.63
N LEU A 24 -7.16 2.63 -0.98
CA LEU A 24 -6.25 1.67 -0.38
C LEU A 24 -6.96 0.85 0.70
N ARG A 25 -7.69 1.51 1.58
CA ARG A 25 -8.43 0.82 2.63
C ARG A 25 -9.45 -0.15 2.05
N ARG A 26 -10.10 0.23 0.96
CA ARG A 26 -11.08 -0.64 0.31
C ARG A 26 -10.42 -1.79 -0.43
N ALA A 27 -9.22 -1.56 -0.94
CA ALA A 27 -8.51 -2.58 -1.72
C ALA A 27 -7.87 -3.65 -0.85
N LEU A 28 -7.39 -3.27 0.33
CA LEU A 28 -6.66 -4.21 1.19
C LEU A 28 -7.42 -5.50 1.47
N PRO A 29 -8.70 -5.48 1.83
CA PRO A 29 -9.42 -6.74 2.08
C PRO A 29 -9.58 -7.61 0.85
N ARG A 30 -9.36 -7.05 -0.34
CA ARG A 30 -9.49 -7.80 -1.59
C ARG A 30 -8.22 -8.56 -1.95
N LEU A 31 -7.13 -8.27 -1.27
CA LEU A 31 -5.91 -9.04 -1.44
C LEU A 31 -6.07 -10.42 -0.82
N SER A 32 -5.31 -11.40 -1.34
CA SER A 32 -5.25 -12.69 -0.67
C SER A 32 -4.70 -12.49 0.74
N PRO A 33 -5.01 -13.40 1.67
CA PRO A 33 -4.50 -13.26 3.03
C PRO A 33 -3.00 -13.16 3.10
N GLN A 34 -2.28 -13.91 2.26
CA GLN A 34 -0.83 -13.88 2.25
C GLN A 34 -0.29 -12.53 1.78
N HIS A 35 -0.89 -11.97 0.75
CA HIS A 35 -0.48 -10.66 0.25
C HIS A 35 -0.80 -9.57 1.26
N ARG A 36 -1.97 -9.63 1.84
CA ARG A 36 -2.39 -8.64 2.82
C ARG A 36 -1.47 -8.65 4.03
N GLU A 37 -1.05 -9.83 4.46
CA GLU A 37 -0.21 -9.96 5.63
C GLU A 37 1.14 -9.27 5.43
N VAL A 38 1.80 -9.50 4.30
CA VAL A 38 3.11 -8.88 4.08
C VAL A 38 2.97 -7.37 3.88
N ILE A 39 1.91 -6.92 3.24
CA ILE A 39 1.68 -5.49 3.09
C ILE A 39 1.43 -4.84 4.45
N ASP A 40 0.61 -5.48 5.27
CA ASP A 40 0.30 -4.97 6.60
C ASP A 40 1.56 -4.85 7.45
N LEU A 41 2.38 -5.89 7.47
CA LEU A 41 3.61 -5.88 8.26
C LEU A 41 4.60 -4.84 7.74
N ALA A 42 4.73 -4.72 6.43
CA ALA A 42 5.71 -3.81 5.86
C ALA A 42 5.31 -2.34 6.02
N TYR A 43 4.04 -2.03 5.79
CA TYR A 43 3.63 -0.63 5.67
C TYR A 43 2.91 -0.10 6.90
N TYR A 44 2.18 -0.93 7.61
CA TYR A 44 1.48 -0.46 8.80
C TYR A 44 2.27 -0.71 10.08
N HIS A 45 3.11 -1.74 10.08
CA HIS A 45 3.92 -2.06 11.26
C HIS A 45 5.39 -1.77 11.07
N GLY A 46 5.79 -1.32 9.88
CA GLY A 46 7.15 -0.90 9.63
C GLY A 46 8.20 -1.99 9.77
N LYS A 47 7.83 -3.24 9.52
CA LYS A 47 8.74 -4.36 9.66
C LYS A 47 9.66 -4.48 8.47
N SER A 48 10.90 -4.88 8.73
CA SER A 48 11.88 -5.15 7.68
C SER A 48 11.59 -6.49 7.02
N VAL A 49 12.21 -6.73 5.87
CA VAL A 49 12.10 -8.03 5.19
C VAL A 49 12.51 -9.16 6.14
N LYS A 50 13.60 -8.96 6.86
CA LYS A 50 14.08 -9.97 7.80
C LYS A 50 13.05 -10.25 8.89
N GLU A 51 12.48 -9.19 9.44
CA GLU A 51 11.48 -9.35 10.49
C GLU A 51 10.23 -10.03 10.00
N ILE A 52 9.78 -9.67 8.80
CA ILE A 52 8.60 -10.31 8.21
C ILE A 52 8.87 -11.80 7.98
N ALA A 53 10.06 -12.12 7.47
CA ALA A 53 10.44 -13.51 7.24
C ALA A 53 10.33 -14.32 8.53
N GLU A 54 10.78 -13.75 9.63
CA GLU A 54 10.71 -14.42 10.93
C GLU A 54 9.27 -14.54 11.43
N ILE A 55 8.50 -13.48 11.30
CA ILE A 55 7.12 -13.47 11.79
C ILE A 55 6.27 -14.47 11.03
N VAL A 56 6.43 -14.53 9.72
CA VAL A 56 5.57 -15.35 8.86
C VAL A 56 6.18 -16.72 8.60
N SER A 57 7.44 -16.93 9.01
CA SER A 57 8.14 -18.20 8.87
C SER A 57 8.35 -18.58 7.41
N ILE A 58 8.82 -17.62 6.63
CA ILE A 58 9.21 -17.87 5.23
C ILE A 58 10.57 -17.24 5.00
N SER A 59 11.19 -17.54 3.86
CA SER A 59 12.50 -16.97 3.55
C SER A 59 12.38 -15.49 3.19
N GLU A 60 13.49 -14.76 3.35
CA GLU A 60 13.52 -13.37 2.93
C GLU A 60 13.26 -13.21 1.45
N ALA A 61 13.76 -14.14 0.64
CA ALA A 61 13.51 -14.10 -0.79
C ALA A 61 12.01 -14.22 -1.08
N THR A 62 11.33 -15.08 -0.36
CA THR A 62 9.88 -15.23 -0.52
C THR A 62 9.15 -13.97 -0.07
N VAL A 63 9.62 -13.34 1.01
CA VAL A 63 9.03 -12.07 1.44
C VAL A 63 9.12 -11.04 0.33
N LYS A 64 10.29 -10.91 -0.26
CA LYS A 64 10.51 -9.92 -1.33
C LYS A 64 9.59 -10.18 -2.51
N THR A 65 9.54 -11.43 -2.97
CA THR A 65 8.70 -11.79 -4.10
C THR A 65 7.22 -11.57 -3.79
N ARG A 66 6.80 -12.01 -2.61
CA ARG A 66 5.40 -11.89 -2.21
C ARG A 66 5.01 -10.43 -2.08
N THR A 67 5.89 -9.60 -1.51
CA THR A 67 5.63 -8.18 -1.38
C THR A 67 5.54 -7.51 -2.75
N PHE A 68 6.41 -7.90 -3.67
CA PHE A 68 6.39 -7.37 -5.02
C PHE A 68 5.04 -7.60 -5.69
N TYR A 69 4.56 -8.83 -5.67
CA TYR A 69 3.28 -9.15 -6.31
C TYR A 69 2.10 -8.57 -5.55
N ALA A 70 2.21 -8.52 -4.22
CA ALA A 70 1.15 -7.91 -3.42
C ALA A 70 1.00 -6.43 -3.76
N ARG A 71 2.11 -5.73 -3.91
CA ARG A 71 2.08 -4.32 -4.27
C ARG A 71 1.50 -4.11 -5.65
N ARG A 72 1.86 -4.97 -6.60
CA ARG A 72 1.31 -4.87 -7.95
C ARG A 72 -0.19 -5.06 -7.93
N LYS A 73 -0.66 -6.08 -7.22
CA LYS A 73 -2.09 -6.33 -7.15
C LYS A 73 -2.81 -5.19 -6.46
N LEU A 74 -2.23 -4.68 -5.39
CA LEU A 74 -2.81 -3.57 -4.67
C LEU A 74 -2.92 -2.34 -5.57
N ALA A 75 -1.87 -2.05 -6.33
CA ALA A 75 -1.88 -0.92 -7.25
C ALA A 75 -2.99 -1.06 -8.29
N GLU A 76 -3.17 -2.26 -8.82
CA GLU A 76 -4.25 -2.50 -9.77
C GLU A 76 -5.61 -2.22 -9.16
N LEU A 77 -5.83 -2.71 -7.95
CA LEU A 77 -7.11 -2.53 -7.27
C LEU A 77 -7.38 -1.07 -6.94
N VAL A 78 -6.33 -0.36 -6.50
CA VAL A 78 -6.47 1.06 -6.17
C VAL A 78 -6.76 1.86 -7.43
N GLU A 79 -6.11 1.52 -8.53
CA GLU A 79 -6.31 2.25 -9.78
C GLU A 79 -7.71 2.07 -10.31
N ILE A 80 -8.24 0.87 -10.24
CA ILE A 80 -9.61 0.62 -10.63
C ILE A 80 -10.57 1.48 -9.81
N ASP A 81 -10.32 1.55 -8.52
CA ASP A 81 -11.19 2.28 -7.60
C ASP A 81 -11.13 3.79 -7.83
N VAL A 82 -9.95 4.30 -8.13
CA VAL A 82 -9.74 5.76 -8.22
C VAL A 82 -10.06 6.28 -9.60
N VAL A 83 -9.69 5.53 -10.63
CA VAL A 83 -9.71 6.04 -11.99
C VAL A 83 -10.80 5.38 -12.83
N GLY A 84 -10.85 4.08 -12.72
CA GLY A 84 -11.50 3.33 -13.75
C GLY A 84 -12.92 2.97 -13.53
N ALA A 85 -13.39 3.21 -12.38
CA ALA A 85 -14.74 2.77 -12.12
C ALA A 85 -15.70 3.55 -13.01
N PRO A 86 -16.28 2.93 -13.98
CA PRO A 86 -17.27 3.61 -14.80
C PRO A 86 -18.46 4.00 -13.99
#